data_7d9c351433121e5b3b711ddf818b3b50
#
_entry.id   7d9c351433121e5b3b711ddf818b3b50
#
_cell.length_a   1.000
_cell.length_b   1.000
_cell.length_c   1.000
_cell.angle_alpha   90.00
_cell.angle_beta   90.00
_cell.angle_gamma   90.00
#
_symmetry.space_group_name_H-M   'P 1'
#
loop_
_entity.id
_entity.type
_entity.pdbx_description
1 polymer ?
#
loop_
_entity_poly.entity_id
_entity_poly.type
_entity_poly.pdbx_seq_one_letter_code
_entity_poly.pdbx_strand_id
1 'polypeptide(L)'
;MDAETQRQTPKLRTNLDTNFLKLFAILTMVVDHVGTVFFPQHPEFRWVGRLAFPIVCYCLTVGLMYTRDIRRYLGRLALFAVVSQPFFALAFHPHNFWEELTSWNIFVTLFFSLLAIYGVKERKWWWFLLGVLAINVLNADYANTGVILTLIFYLCRNKPWLGALLYVLSYLPALWGGSLEDPMALVVGGHAIGFEIFALLSAPLIFLPTHVEPKIPKWFFYAFYPGHWLVIFLVRTALGI
;
A
#
# COMPACT_ATOMS: atom_id res chain seq x y z
N MET A 1 12.30 -1.05 45.49
CA MET A 1 13.23 -0.70 44.37
C MET A 1 12.49 -1.10 43.11
N ASP A 2 11.68 -0.17 42.62
CA ASP A 2 10.70 -0.42 41.58
C ASP A 2 11.36 -0.22 40.23
N ALA A 3 11.66 -1.30 39.54
CA ALA A 3 12.14 -1.30 38.19
C ALA A 3 10.96 -1.16 37.22
N GLU A 4 10.38 0.03 37.17
CA GLU A 4 9.60 0.47 36.03
C GLU A 4 10.53 0.68 34.84
N THR A 5 10.84 -0.42 34.18
CA THR A 5 11.42 -0.35 32.84
C THR A 5 10.33 0.14 31.90
N GLN A 6 10.13 1.45 31.88
CA GLN A 6 9.39 2.14 30.82
C GLN A 6 10.09 1.72 29.52
N ARG A 7 9.47 0.77 28.81
CA ARG A 7 9.77 0.55 27.39
C ARG A 7 9.50 1.86 26.69
N GLN A 8 10.51 2.69 26.56
CA GLN A 8 10.47 3.88 25.72
C GLN A 8 10.19 3.39 24.30
N THR A 9 8.93 3.49 23.89
CA THR A 9 8.58 3.31 22.48
C THR A 9 9.40 4.33 21.70
N PRO A 10 10.24 3.92 20.75
CA PRO A 10 11.05 4.85 19.99
C PRO A 10 10.11 5.83 19.29
N LYS A 11 10.18 7.10 19.63
CA LYS A 11 9.40 8.14 18.94
C LYS A 11 9.87 8.20 17.52
N LEU A 12 9.00 7.86 16.59
CA LEU A 12 9.21 8.09 15.17
C LEU A 12 9.42 9.59 14.95
N ARG A 13 10.43 9.93 14.14
CA ARG A 13 10.73 11.30 13.73
C ARG A 13 10.14 11.65 12.36
N THR A 14 9.20 10.86 11.91
CA THR A 14 8.48 10.98 10.64
C THR A 14 7.02 11.33 10.89
N ASN A 15 6.21 11.44 9.85
CA ASN A 15 4.81 11.83 9.98
C ASN A 15 3.99 10.81 10.79
N LEU A 16 3.38 11.26 11.88
CA LEU A 16 2.51 10.45 12.75
C LEU A 16 1.01 10.66 12.48
N ASP A 17 0.65 11.55 11.58
CA ASP A 17 -0.73 11.89 11.24
C ASP A 17 -1.36 10.79 10.35
N THR A 18 -1.33 9.56 10.85
CA THR A 18 -1.69 8.37 10.06
C THR A 18 -3.14 8.36 9.57
N ASN A 19 -4.05 9.09 10.24
CA ASN A 19 -5.43 9.24 9.76
C ASN A 19 -5.51 10.14 8.53
N PHE A 20 -4.75 11.24 8.52
CA PHE A 20 -4.62 12.10 7.35
C PHE A 20 -3.97 11.35 6.19
N LEU A 21 -2.85 10.66 6.44
CA LEU A 21 -2.15 9.87 5.44
C LEU A 21 -3.04 8.79 4.81
N LYS A 22 -3.80 8.07 5.61
CA LYS A 22 -4.76 7.05 5.11
C LYS A 22 -5.87 7.69 4.28
N LEU A 23 -6.40 8.85 4.70
CA LEU A 23 -7.40 9.56 3.92
C LEU A 23 -6.85 9.98 2.57
N PHE A 24 -5.64 10.55 2.54
CA PHE A 24 -4.98 10.91 1.29
C PHE A 24 -4.74 9.69 0.39
N ALA A 25 -4.26 8.58 0.97
CA ALA A 25 -4.06 7.33 0.23
C ALA A 25 -5.39 6.79 -0.35
N ILE A 26 -6.49 6.87 0.38
CA ILE A 26 -7.82 6.50 -0.11
C ILE A 26 -8.24 7.36 -1.30
N LEU A 27 -8.06 8.67 -1.22
CA LEU A 27 -8.43 9.58 -2.30
C LEU A 27 -7.63 9.28 -3.58
N THR A 28 -6.30 9.14 -3.46
CA THR A 28 -5.46 8.80 -4.61
C THR A 28 -5.73 7.41 -5.16
N MET A 29 -6.09 6.44 -4.31
CA MET A 29 -6.51 5.10 -4.71
C MET A 29 -7.84 5.13 -5.49
N VAL A 30 -8.82 5.92 -5.06
CA VAL A 30 -10.09 6.06 -5.80
C VAL A 30 -9.85 6.68 -7.18
N VAL A 31 -9.00 7.71 -7.26
CA VAL A 31 -8.59 8.30 -8.55
C VAL A 31 -8.00 7.24 -9.46
N ASP A 32 -7.08 6.41 -8.96
CA ASP A 32 -6.48 5.29 -9.70
C ASP A 32 -7.53 4.32 -10.24
N HIS A 33 -8.43 3.87 -9.39
CA HIS A 33 -9.42 2.84 -9.75
C HIS A 33 -10.49 3.37 -10.69
N VAL A 34 -10.94 4.61 -10.49
CA VAL A 34 -11.84 5.29 -11.44
C VAL A 34 -11.15 5.47 -12.79
N GLY A 35 -9.89 5.89 -12.81
CA GLY A 35 -9.10 5.99 -14.03
C GLY A 35 -9.00 4.64 -14.75
N THR A 36 -8.66 3.58 -14.02
CA THR A 36 -8.49 2.24 -14.59
C THR A 36 -9.77 1.73 -15.24
N VAL A 37 -10.92 1.93 -14.58
CA VAL A 37 -12.20 1.34 -15.02
C VAL A 37 -12.91 2.21 -16.06
N PHE A 38 -12.92 3.53 -15.90
CA PHE A 38 -13.73 4.43 -16.72
C PHE A 38 -12.91 5.26 -17.71
N PHE A 39 -11.62 5.45 -17.47
CA PHE A 39 -10.75 6.30 -18.28
C PHE A 39 -9.40 5.64 -18.60
N PRO A 40 -9.39 4.40 -19.16
CA PRO A 40 -8.16 3.64 -19.37
C PRO A 40 -7.15 4.32 -20.30
N GLN A 41 -7.61 5.26 -21.14
CA GLN A 41 -6.76 6.05 -22.06
C GLN A 41 -6.05 7.23 -21.36
N HIS A 42 -6.32 7.50 -20.08
CA HIS A 42 -5.77 8.60 -19.30
C HIS A 42 -4.79 8.13 -18.24
N PRO A 43 -3.48 8.05 -18.55
CA PRO A 43 -2.47 7.55 -17.63
C PRO A 43 -2.31 8.38 -16.36
N GLU A 44 -2.71 9.65 -16.38
CA GLU A 44 -2.58 10.58 -15.25
C GLU A 44 -3.30 10.08 -13.99
N PHE A 45 -4.41 9.37 -14.15
CA PHE A 45 -5.12 8.76 -13.04
C PHE A 45 -4.27 7.69 -12.34
N ARG A 46 -3.55 6.88 -13.15
CA ARG A 46 -2.64 5.84 -12.65
C ARG A 46 -1.44 6.45 -11.94
N TRP A 47 -0.91 7.56 -12.47
CA TRP A 47 0.23 8.27 -11.86
C TRP A 47 -0.12 8.80 -10.46
N VAL A 48 -1.31 9.42 -10.31
CA VAL A 48 -1.82 9.86 -9.00
C VAL A 48 -2.01 8.66 -8.06
N GLY A 49 -2.51 7.54 -8.57
CA GLY A 49 -2.71 6.32 -7.81
C GLY A 49 -1.46 5.74 -7.17
N ARG A 50 -0.29 5.92 -7.82
CA ARG A 50 0.99 5.40 -7.29
C ARG A 50 1.37 5.96 -5.91
N LEU A 51 0.81 7.11 -5.52
CA LEU A 51 1.05 7.70 -4.20
C LEU A 51 0.42 6.88 -3.08
N ALA A 52 -0.67 6.16 -3.35
CA ALA A 52 -1.43 5.44 -2.32
C ALA A 52 -0.62 4.34 -1.63
N PHE A 53 0.01 3.47 -2.42
CA PHE A 53 0.64 2.25 -1.89
C PHE A 53 1.78 2.50 -0.90
N PRO A 54 2.77 3.38 -1.17
CA PRO A 54 3.83 3.68 -0.21
C PRO A 54 3.28 4.27 1.10
N ILE A 55 2.27 5.13 1.02
CA ILE A 55 1.63 5.73 2.19
C ILE A 55 0.95 4.64 3.04
N VAL A 56 0.27 3.68 2.41
CA VAL A 56 -0.36 2.56 3.11
C VAL A 56 0.70 1.67 3.76
N CYS A 57 1.80 1.34 3.07
CA CYS A 57 2.93 0.58 3.64
C CYS A 57 3.56 1.30 4.83
N TYR A 58 3.70 2.62 4.75
CA TYR A 58 4.17 3.43 5.87
C TYR A 58 3.20 3.36 7.05
N CYS A 59 1.90 3.59 6.84
CA CYS A 59 0.89 3.48 7.87
C CYS A 59 0.81 2.07 8.48
N LEU A 60 1.04 1.02 7.69
CA LEU A 60 1.12 -0.36 8.15
C LEU A 60 2.29 -0.53 9.14
N THR A 61 3.45 0.02 8.80
CA THR A 61 4.66 -0.02 9.63
C THR A 61 4.46 0.74 10.95
N VAL A 62 3.90 1.96 10.89
CA VAL A 62 3.52 2.71 12.09
C VAL A 62 2.54 1.89 12.94
N GLY A 63 1.53 1.28 12.30
CA GLY A 63 0.57 0.40 12.96
C GLY A 63 1.24 -0.76 13.71
N LEU A 64 2.24 -1.42 13.11
CA LEU A 64 3.03 -2.48 13.77
C LEU A 64 3.76 -1.98 15.02
N MET A 65 4.29 -0.76 14.96
CA MET A 65 5.07 -0.22 16.09
C MET A 65 4.20 0.12 17.30
N TYR A 66 2.97 0.56 17.07
CA TYR A 66 2.05 1.00 18.12
C TYR A 66 0.96 -0.02 18.47
N THR A 67 0.86 -1.15 17.75
CA THR A 67 -0.15 -2.17 18.07
C THR A 67 0.22 -2.93 19.34
N ARG A 68 -0.78 -3.17 20.19
CA ARG A 68 -0.66 -4.04 21.37
C ARG A 68 -0.90 -5.51 21.04
N ASP A 69 -1.66 -5.78 19.97
CA ASP A 69 -2.06 -7.11 19.57
C ASP A 69 -1.91 -7.29 18.06
N ILE A 70 -0.79 -7.91 17.66
CA ILE A 70 -0.49 -8.18 16.26
C ILE A 70 -1.45 -9.21 15.65
N ARG A 71 -1.94 -10.18 16.45
CA ARG A 71 -2.86 -11.21 15.95
C ARG A 71 -4.16 -10.58 15.48
N ARG A 72 -4.71 -9.65 16.28
CA ARG A 72 -5.91 -8.89 15.89
C ARG A 72 -5.64 -7.99 14.68
N TYR A 73 -4.44 -7.47 14.53
CA TYR A 73 -4.10 -6.65 13.36
C TYR A 73 -4.03 -7.51 12.09
N LEU A 74 -3.31 -8.62 12.12
CA LEU A 74 -3.27 -9.59 11.02
C LEU A 74 -4.67 -10.15 10.71
N GLY A 75 -5.45 -10.51 11.74
CA GLY A 75 -6.81 -11.00 11.56
C GLY A 75 -7.73 -10.01 10.83
N ARG A 76 -7.61 -8.70 11.12
CA ARG A 76 -8.36 -7.67 10.36
C ARG A 76 -7.93 -7.61 8.90
N LEU A 77 -6.63 -7.63 8.61
CA LEU A 77 -6.15 -7.61 7.23
C LEU A 77 -6.62 -8.86 6.46
N ALA A 78 -6.52 -10.04 7.08
CA ALA A 78 -7.00 -11.29 6.47
C ALA A 78 -8.52 -11.26 6.23
N LEU A 79 -9.31 -10.80 7.21
CA LEU A 79 -10.76 -10.68 7.06
C LEU A 79 -11.12 -9.77 5.88
N PHE A 80 -10.48 -8.59 5.79
CA PHE A 80 -10.80 -7.65 4.73
C PHE A 80 -10.18 -8.04 3.38
N ALA A 81 -9.12 -8.85 3.35
CA ALA A 81 -8.64 -9.49 2.13
C ALA A 81 -9.74 -10.39 1.54
N VAL A 82 -10.34 -11.26 2.37
CA VAL A 82 -11.40 -12.18 1.94
C VAL A 82 -12.67 -11.43 1.57
N VAL A 83 -13.12 -10.50 2.43
CA VAL A 83 -14.36 -9.73 2.18
C VAL A 83 -14.27 -8.86 0.94
N SER A 84 -13.09 -8.30 0.64
CA SER A 84 -12.91 -7.40 -0.51
C SER A 84 -12.73 -8.14 -1.83
N GLN A 85 -12.31 -9.40 -1.81
CA GLN A 85 -11.96 -10.16 -3.01
C GLN A 85 -13.10 -10.24 -4.04
N PRO A 86 -14.35 -10.59 -3.68
CA PRO A 86 -15.42 -10.66 -4.66
C PRO A 86 -15.78 -9.29 -5.27
N PHE A 87 -15.71 -8.21 -4.48
CA PHE A 87 -15.99 -6.86 -4.99
C PHE A 87 -14.89 -6.37 -5.93
N PHE A 88 -13.64 -6.68 -5.62
CA PHE A 88 -12.49 -6.41 -6.46
C PHE A 88 -12.63 -7.14 -7.81
N ALA A 89 -12.89 -8.44 -7.80
CA ALA A 89 -13.05 -9.25 -9.02
C ALA A 89 -14.21 -8.76 -9.90
N LEU A 90 -15.37 -8.44 -9.30
CA LEU A 90 -16.53 -7.92 -10.00
C LEU A 90 -16.28 -6.56 -10.66
N ALA A 91 -15.52 -5.68 -10.00
CA ALA A 91 -15.28 -4.33 -10.50
C ALA A 91 -14.26 -4.30 -11.66
N PHE A 92 -13.22 -5.14 -11.59
CA PHE A 92 -12.18 -5.17 -12.63
C PHE A 92 -12.61 -5.96 -13.87
N HIS A 93 -13.05 -7.21 -13.70
CA HIS A 93 -13.37 -8.14 -14.79
C HIS A 93 -14.67 -8.89 -14.55
N PRO A 94 -15.84 -8.24 -14.67
CA PRO A 94 -17.12 -8.88 -14.39
C PRO A 94 -17.40 -10.09 -15.29
N HIS A 95 -16.85 -10.13 -16.52
CA HIS A 95 -17.01 -11.24 -17.45
C HIS A 95 -16.10 -12.44 -17.16
N ASN A 96 -14.97 -12.21 -16.46
CA ASN A 96 -13.98 -13.23 -16.08
C ASN A 96 -13.85 -13.37 -14.57
N PHE A 97 -14.96 -13.25 -13.86
CA PHE A 97 -15.02 -13.23 -12.38
C PHE A 97 -14.22 -14.37 -11.72
N TRP A 98 -14.33 -15.60 -12.23
CA TRP A 98 -13.65 -16.75 -11.63
C TRP A 98 -12.14 -16.72 -11.79
N GLU A 99 -11.65 -16.19 -12.90
CA GLU A 99 -10.22 -15.99 -13.14
C GLU A 99 -9.68 -14.88 -12.24
N GLU A 100 -10.43 -13.77 -12.13
CA GLU A 100 -10.04 -12.62 -11.32
C GLU A 100 -10.06 -12.91 -9.81
N LEU A 101 -10.83 -13.90 -9.35
CA LEU A 101 -10.75 -14.34 -7.95
C LEU A 101 -9.38 -14.87 -7.56
N THR A 102 -8.54 -15.25 -8.52
CA THR A 102 -7.16 -15.70 -8.28
C THR A 102 -6.15 -14.55 -8.29
N SER A 103 -6.54 -13.36 -8.74
CA SER A 103 -5.76 -12.13 -8.66
C SER A 103 -5.96 -11.50 -7.28
N TRP A 104 -4.98 -11.67 -6.40
CA TRP A 104 -5.13 -11.28 -5.00
C TRP A 104 -5.10 -9.77 -4.81
N ASN A 105 -6.09 -9.25 -4.08
CA ASN A 105 -6.19 -7.84 -3.76
C ASN A 105 -5.07 -7.38 -2.80
N ILE A 106 -4.90 -6.06 -2.68
CA ILE A 106 -3.84 -5.40 -1.92
C ILE A 106 -3.75 -5.82 -0.44
N PHE A 107 -4.87 -6.22 0.20
CA PHE A 107 -4.82 -6.65 1.60
C PHE A 107 -4.01 -7.92 1.81
N VAL A 108 -3.92 -8.79 0.80
CA VAL A 108 -3.06 -9.98 0.85
C VAL A 108 -1.59 -9.57 0.89
N THR A 109 -1.18 -8.62 0.05
CA THR A 109 0.17 -8.04 0.08
C THR A 109 0.46 -7.38 1.42
N LEU A 110 -0.46 -6.58 1.95
CA LEU A 110 -0.29 -5.90 3.23
C LEU A 110 -0.22 -6.90 4.40
N PHE A 111 -1.00 -7.98 4.36
CA PHE A 111 -0.97 -9.04 5.36
C PHE A 111 0.42 -9.71 5.43
N PHE A 112 0.93 -10.16 4.29
CA PHE A 112 2.23 -10.84 4.25
C PHE A 112 3.41 -9.88 4.46
N SER A 113 3.30 -8.62 4.03
CA SER A 113 4.29 -7.59 4.35
C SER A 113 4.33 -7.32 5.87
N LEU A 114 3.16 -7.22 6.52
CA LEU A 114 3.08 -7.09 7.98
C LEU A 114 3.67 -8.29 8.69
N LEU A 115 3.39 -9.50 8.20
CA LEU A 115 3.94 -10.74 8.75
C LEU A 115 5.46 -10.77 8.64
N ALA A 116 6.00 -10.37 7.48
CA ALA A 116 7.44 -10.31 7.23
C ALA A 116 8.13 -9.34 8.19
N ILE A 117 7.66 -8.08 8.29
CA ILE A 117 8.30 -7.11 9.21
C ILE A 117 8.07 -7.45 10.69
N TYR A 118 6.97 -8.12 11.03
CA TYR A 118 6.78 -8.68 12.37
C TYR A 118 7.85 -9.74 12.68
N GLY A 119 8.16 -10.60 11.71
CA GLY A 119 9.25 -11.58 11.83
C GLY A 119 10.61 -10.92 12.11
N VAL A 120 10.93 -9.84 11.41
CA VAL A 120 12.15 -9.04 11.64
C VAL A 120 12.13 -8.41 13.04
N LYS A 121 11.00 -7.81 13.44
CA LYS A 121 10.83 -7.17 14.76
C LYS A 121 11.07 -8.15 15.91
N GLU A 122 10.52 -9.36 15.83
CA GLU A 122 10.60 -10.38 16.87
C GLU A 122 11.83 -11.32 16.72
N ARG A 123 12.68 -11.06 15.73
CA ARG A 123 13.84 -11.91 15.37
C ARG A 123 13.45 -13.36 15.03
N LYS A 124 12.27 -13.54 14.48
CA LYS A 124 11.72 -14.82 14.02
C LYS A 124 11.79 -14.89 12.50
N TRP A 125 12.98 -15.15 11.95
CA TRP A 125 13.27 -15.07 10.51
C TRP A 125 12.39 -15.96 9.63
N TRP A 126 11.87 -17.04 10.17
CA TRP A 126 10.94 -17.90 9.44
C TRP A 126 9.61 -17.19 9.09
N TRP A 127 9.11 -16.24 9.91
CA TRP A 127 7.96 -15.41 9.55
C TRP A 127 8.29 -14.46 8.40
N PHE A 128 9.50 -13.91 8.37
CA PHE A 128 9.98 -13.10 7.27
C PHE A 128 10.02 -13.91 5.97
N LEU A 129 10.64 -15.09 6.00
CA LEU A 129 10.74 -15.98 4.85
C LEU A 129 9.35 -16.42 4.38
N LEU A 130 8.45 -16.78 5.30
CA LEU A 130 7.08 -17.15 4.98
C LEU A 130 6.34 -16.01 4.28
N GLY A 131 6.46 -14.77 4.79
CA GLY A 131 5.81 -13.60 4.19
C GLY A 131 6.31 -13.34 2.76
N VAL A 132 7.63 -13.37 2.54
CA VAL A 132 8.22 -13.17 1.22
C VAL A 132 7.84 -14.30 0.24
N LEU A 133 7.93 -15.56 0.68
CA LEU A 133 7.57 -16.70 -0.17
C LEU A 133 6.09 -16.68 -0.55
N ALA A 134 5.20 -16.40 0.42
CA ALA A 134 3.76 -16.37 0.16
C ALA A 134 3.38 -15.30 -0.86
N ILE A 135 3.95 -14.10 -0.77
CA ILE A 135 3.68 -13.03 -1.75
C ILE A 135 4.07 -13.47 -3.17
N ASN A 136 5.23 -14.13 -3.33
CA ASN A 136 5.70 -14.57 -4.64
C ASN A 136 4.90 -15.76 -5.19
N VAL A 137 4.54 -16.72 -4.33
CA VAL A 137 3.74 -17.90 -4.73
C VAL A 137 2.33 -17.49 -5.12
N LEU A 138 1.73 -16.55 -4.39
CA LEU A 138 0.37 -16.07 -4.65
C LEU A 138 0.31 -15.05 -5.79
N ASN A 139 1.44 -14.56 -6.27
CA ASN A 139 1.51 -13.47 -7.26
C ASN A 139 0.64 -12.27 -6.84
N ALA A 140 0.76 -11.89 -5.56
CA ALA A 140 -0.05 -10.81 -4.99
C ALA A 140 0.34 -9.45 -5.58
N ASP A 141 -0.63 -8.55 -5.64
CA ASP A 141 -0.47 -7.18 -6.16
C ASP A 141 0.70 -6.44 -5.48
N TYR A 142 1.47 -5.67 -6.26
CA TYR A 142 2.74 -5.03 -5.82
C TYR A 142 3.84 -5.98 -5.32
N ALA A 143 3.63 -7.29 -5.31
CA ALA A 143 4.63 -8.31 -4.99
C ALA A 143 5.59 -7.90 -3.85
N ASN A 144 6.90 -8.01 -4.08
CA ASN A 144 7.93 -7.74 -3.07
C ASN A 144 8.07 -6.25 -2.71
N THR A 145 7.52 -5.32 -3.49
CA THR A 145 7.61 -3.87 -3.20
C THR A 145 7.01 -3.57 -1.83
N GLY A 146 5.91 -4.22 -1.44
CA GLY A 146 5.31 -4.05 -0.12
C GLY A 146 6.25 -4.42 1.02
N VAL A 147 6.97 -5.55 0.89
CA VAL A 147 7.97 -5.99 1.89
C VAL A 147 9.15 -5.02 1.93
N ILE A 148 9.67 -4.62 0.77
CA ILE A 148 10.82 -3.69 0.67
C ILE A 148 10.48 -2.37 1.34
N LEU A 149 9.36 -1.76 1.02
CA LEU A 149 8.94 -0.48 1.59
C LEU A 149 8.74 -0.56 3.10
N THR A 150 8.01 -1.58 3.57
CA THR A 150 7.78 -1.76 5.00
C THR A 150 9.07 -2.02 5.77
N LEU A 151 10.03 -2.74 5.18
CA LEU A 151 11.38 -2.93 5.75
C LEU A 151 12.14 -1.60 5.83
N ILE A 152 12.19 -0.82 4.77
CA ILE A 152 12.84 0.50 4.75
C ILE A 152 12.27 1.37 5.88
N PHE A 153 10.95 1.50 5.95
CA PHE A 153 10.30 2.33 6.97
C PHE A 153 10.54 1.82 8.39
N TYR A 154 10.58 0.50 8.59
CA TYR A 154 10.83 -0.09 9.89
C TYR A 154 12.30 0.05 10.32
N LEU A 155 13.25 -0.29 9.46
CA LEU A 155 14.67 -0.29 9.78
C LEU A 155 15.21 1.13 9.91
N CYS A 156 14.74 2.06 9.08
CA CYS A 156 15.16 3.46 9.08
C CYS A 156 14.34 4.37 10.00
N ARG A 157 13.46 3.82 10.84
CA ARG A 157 12.54 4.57 11.71
C ARG A 157 13.19 5.64 12.60
N ASN A 158 14.46 5.45 12.96
CA ASN A 158 15.24 6.39 13.77
C ASN A 158 16.13 7.33 12.94
N LYS A 159 16.20 7.11 11.63
CA LYS A 159 17.03 7.88 10.68
C LYS A 159 16.20 8.26 9.45
N PRO A 160 15.29 9.23 9.55
CA PRO A 160 14.35 9.58 8.48
C PRO A 160 15.03 9.89 7.14
N TRP A 161 16.17 10.58 7.18
CA TRP A 161 16.93 10.90 5.97
C TRP A 161 17.42 9.65 5.23
N LEU A 162 17.87 8.62 5.97
CA LEU A 162 18.29 7.34 5.37
C LEU A 162 17.07 6.61 4.81
N GLY A 163 15.93 6.65 5.52
CA GLY A 163 14.66 6.11 5.02
C GLY A 163 14.24 6.78 3.72
N ALA A 164 14.31 8.11 3.64
CA ALA A 164 14.00 8.85 2.42
C ALA A 164 14.96 8.51 1.28
N LEU A 165 16.26 8.40 1.55
CA LEU A 165 17.25 8.00 0.56
C LEU A 165 16.95 6.60 0.02
N LEU A 166 16.78 5.59 0.89
CA LEU A 166 16.50 4.22 0.46
C LEU A 166 15.14 4.11 -0.24
N TYR A 167 14.16 4.91 0.16
CA TYR A 167 12.88 5.03 -0.52
C TYR A 167 13.05 5.51 -1.97
N VAL A 168 13.80 6.60 -2.18
CA VAL A 168 14.11 7.09 -3.53
C VAL A 168 14.86 6.04 -4.32
N LEU A 169 15.89 5.42 -3.75
CA LEU A 169 16.69 4.38 -4.42
C LEU A 169 15.84 3.18 -4.82
N SER A 170 14.80 2.81 -4.05
CA SER A 170 13.92 1.67 -4.37
C SER A 170 13.08 1.88 -5.65
N TYR A 171 12.86 3.13 -6.06
CA TYR A 171 12.13 3.46 -7.28
C TYR A 171 13.03 3.87 -8.47
N LEU A 172 14.34 3.98 -8.29
CA LEU A 172 15.24 4.29 -9.40
C LEU A 172 15.14 3.30 -10.58
N PRO A 173 14.91 1.99 -10.38
CA PRO A 173 14.74 1.07 -11.50
C PRO A 173 13.61 1.47 -12.46
N ALA A 174 12.58 2.19 -11.98
CA ALA A 174 11.50 2.70 -12.84
C ALA A 174 12.00 3.69 -13.91
N LEU A 175 13.14 4.35 -13.70
CA LEU A 175 13.73 5.26 -14.71
C LEU A 175 14.10 4.52 -16.00
N TRP A 176 14.38 3.23 -15.94
CA TRP A 176 14.76 2.38 -17.08
C TRP A 176 13.76 1.24 -17.32
N GLY A 177 12.77 1.09 -16.45
CA GLY A 177 11.79 -0.01 -16.50
C GLY A 177 10.57 0.27 -17.36
N GLY A 178 10.45 1.46 -17.95
CA GLY A 178 9.34 1.80 -18.83
C GLY A 178 9.50 1.18 -20.22
N SER A 179 8.38 0.96 -20.91
CA SER A 179 8.32 0.59 -22.33
C SER A 179 7.60 1.67 -23.11
N LEU A 180 8.04 1.94 -24.34
CA LEU A 180 7.33 2.84 -25.27
C LEU A 180 5.96 2.28 -25.70
N GLU A 181 5.74 0.98 -25.52
CA GLU A 181 4.47 0.31 -25.77
C GLU A 181 3.51 0.38 -24.59
N ASP A 182 4.00 0.75 -23.39
CA ASP A 182 3.18 0.91 -22.20
C ASP A 182 2.47 2.28 -22.22
N PRO A 183 1.14 2.34 -22.36
CA PRO A 183 0.40 3.59 -22.39
C PRO A 183 0.46 4.36 -21.05
N MET A 184 0.89 3.70 -19.96
CA MET A 184 1.02 4.31 -18.64
C MET A 184 2.41 4.95 -18.43
N ALA A 185 3.41 4.60 -19.25
CA ALA A 185 4.78 5.12 -19.12
C ALA A 185 4.82 6.64 -19.39
N LEU A 186 5.70 7.32 -18.66
CA LEU A 186 6.01 8.71 -18.93
C LEU A 186 7.11 8.77 -20.00
N VAL A 187 6.78 9.27 -21.19
CA VAL A 187 7.75 9.39 -22.28
C VAL A 187 8.36 10.80 -22.31
N VAL A 188 9.69 10.89 -22.14
CA VAL A 188 10.44 12.14 -22.19
C VAL A 188 11.60 11.99 -23.16
N GLY A 189 11.63 12.79 -24.22
CA GLY A 189 12.72 12.75 -25.22
C GLY A 189 12.93 11.39 -25.88
N GLY A 190 11.86 10.58 -26.04
CA GLY A 190 11.94 9.24 -26.61
C GLY A 190 12.36 8.14 -25.63
N HIS A 191 12.59 8.48 -24.36
CA HIS A 191 12.86 7.53 -23.29
C HIS A 191 11.60 7.28 -22.47
N ALA A 192 11.22 6.01 -22.27
CA ALA A 192 10.08 5.62 -21.46
C ALA A 192 10.50 5.39 -20.01
N ILE A 193 9.82 6.05 -19.09
CA ILE A 193 10.00 5.94 -17.64
C ILE A 193 8.79 5.19 -17.09
N GLY A 194 9.00 4.17 -16.26
CA GLY A 194 7.92 3.43 -15.62
C GLY A 194 7.10 4.33 -14.69
N PHE A 195 5.80 4.22 -14.78
CA PHE A 195 4.89 5.10 -14.03
C PHE A 195 4.95 4.91 -12.50
N GLU A 196 5.61 3.86 -12.00
CA GLU A 196 5.91 3.66 -10.58
C GLU A 196 6.75 4.80 -9.99
N ILE A 197 7.49 5.56 -10.82
CA ILE A 197 8.30 6.70 -10.37
C ILE A 197 7.45 7.76 -9.65
N PHE A 198 6.18 7.89 -10.00
CA PHE A 198 5.26 8.84 -9.38
C PHE A 198 4.98 8.53 -7.90
N ALA A 199 5.27 7.31 -7.44
CA ALA A 199 5.21 6.96 -6.02
C ALA A 199 6.12 7.86 -5.18
N LEU A 200 7.23 8.38 -5.74
CA LEU A 200 8.15 9.28 -5.06
C LEU A 200 7.48 10.59 -4.60
N LEU A 201 6.40 11.01 -5.25
CA LEU A 201 5.65 12.19 -4.85
C LEU A 201 5.00 12.04 -3.46
N SER A 202 4.91 10.83 -2.93
CA SER A 202 4.43 10.58 -1.57
C SER A 202 5.50 10.83 -0.48
N ALA A 203 6.79 10.97 -0.87
CA ALA A 203 7.89 11.14 0.08
C ALA A 203 7.71 12.32 1.05
N PRO A 204 7.32 13.53 0.61
CA PRO A 204 7.08 14.64 1.55
C PRO A 204 6.02 14.32 2.60
N LEU A 205 4.93 13.63 2.20
CA LEU A 205 3.85 13.25 3.11
C LEU A 205 4.29 12.23 4.14
N ILE A 206 5.18 11.29 3.76
CA ILE A 206 5.67 10.24 4.64
C ILE A 206 6.72 10.77 5.62
N PHE A 207 7.66 11.58 5.14
CA PHE A 207 8.86 11.94 5.91
C PHE A 207 8.75 13.29 6.64
N LEU A 208 7.80 14.16 6.25
CA LEU A 208 7.57 15.45 6.91
C LEU A 208 6.26 15.44 7.72
N PRO A 209 6.23 16.00 8.92
CA PRO A 209 5.01 16.10 9.70
C PRO A 209 4.01 17.05 9.02
N THR A 210 2.75 16.64 8.95
CA THR A 210 1.67 17.44 8.32
C THR A 210 0.85 18.24 9.31
N HIS A 211 0.92 17.89 10.62
CA HIS A 211 0.15 18.54 11.70
C HIS A 211 -1.38 18.57 11.45
N VAL A 212 -1.89 17.57 10.75
CA VAL A 212 -3.32 17.43 10.41
C VAL A 212 -3.85 16.12 11.00
N GLU A 213 -4.68 16.21 12.03
CA GLU A 213 -5.20 15.05 12.76
C GLU A 213 -6.73 14.90 12.60
N PRO A 214 -7.25 14.42 11.46
CA PRO A 214 -8.67 14.17 11.31
C PRO A 214 -9.12 13.04 12.22
N LYS A 215 -10.25 13.24 12.91
CA LYS A 215 -10.85 12.22 13.78
C LYS A 215 -11.68 11.25 12.95
N ILE A 216 -11.06 10.21 12.42
CA ILE A 216 -11.73 9.20 11.59
C ILE A 216 -11.72 7.85 12.31
N PRO A 217 -12.86 7.17 12.44
CA PRO A 217 -12.92 5.87 13.09
C PRO A 217 -12.17 4.81 12.27
N LYS A 218 -11.46 3.91 12.96
CA LYS A 218 -10.60 2.91 12.31
C LYS A 218 -11.36 1.99 11.34
N TRP A 219 -12.61 1.66 11.65
CA TRP A 219 -13.45 0.81 10.81
C TRP A 219 -13.74 1.43 9.44
N PHE A 220 -13.78 2.77 9.34
CA PHE A 220 -14.00 3.48 8.08
C PHE A 220 -12.98 3.05 7.01
N PHE A 221 -11.70 3.03 7.36
CA PHE A 221 -10.64 2.68 6.41
C PHE A 221 -10.74 1.23 5.91
N TYR A 222 -11.23 0.32 6.76
CA TYR A 222 -11.43 -1.08 6.36
C TYR A 222 -12.69 -1.25 5.51
N ALA A 223 -13.80 -0.64 5.90
CA ALA A 223 -15.07 -0.75 5.18
C ALA A 223 -15.03 0.00 3.83
N PHE A 224 -14.24 1.07 3.74
CA PHE A 224 -14.12 1.85 2.53
C PHE A 224 -13.59 1.01 1.36
N TYR A 225 -12.60 0.14 1.61
CA TYR A 225 -11.97 -0.61 0.52
C TYR A 225 -12.95 -1.55 -0.21
N PRO A 226 -13.70 -2.45 0.41
CA PRO A 226 -14.74 -3.21 -0.31
C PRO A 226 -15.87 -2.32 -0.81
N GLY A 227 -16.22 -1.25 -0.08
CA GLY A 227 -17.33 -0.34 -0.43
C GLY A 227 -17.08 0.43 -1.72
N HIS A 228 -15.88 0.98 -1.94
CA HIS A 228 -15.58 1.71 -3.18
C HIS A 228 -15.58 0.80 -4.41
N TRP A 229 -15.12 -0.45 -4.28
CA TRP A 229 -15.20 -1.44 -5.36
C TRP A 229 -16.64 -1.78 -5.71
N LEU A 230 -17.49 -1.94 -4.70
CA LEU A 230 -18.93 -2.15 -4.93
C LEU A 230 -19.54 -0.96 -5.69
N VAL A 231 -19.22 0.28 -5.29
CA VAL A 231 -19.71 1.48 -5.98
C VAL A 231 -19.21 1.50 -7.43
N ILE A 232 -17.94 1.24 -7.68
CA ILE A 232 -17.37 1.18 -9.05
C ILE A 232 -18.10 0.13 -9.88
N PHE A 233 -18.32 -1.07 -9.34
CA PHE A 233 -19.08 -2.14 -10.01
C PHE A 233 -20.51 -1.72 -10.35
N LEU A 234 -21.23 -1.11 -9.40
CA LEU A 234 -22.61 -0.65 -9.63
C LEU A 234 -22.69 0.44 -10.69
N VAL A 235 -21.78 1.42 -10.65
CA VAL A 235 -21.71 2.48 -11.67
C VAL A 235 -21.37 1.91 -13.04
N ARG A 236 -20.38 1.03 -13.12
CA ARG A 236 -20.00 0.34 -14.35
C ARG A 236 -21.19 -0.42 -14.97
N THR A 237 -21.89 -1.18 -14.15
CA THR A 237 -23.09 -1.94 -14.59
C THR A 237 -24.21 -0.99 -15.05
N ALA A 238 -24.45 0.11 -14.35
CA ALA A 238 -25.47 1.10 -14.72
C ALA A 238 -25.15 1.82 -16.03
N LEU A 239 -23.87 1.99 -16.37
CA LEU A 239 -23.41 2.59 -17.63
C LEU A 239 -23.34 1.57 -18.78
N GLY A 240 -23.48 0.27 -18.53
CA GLY A 240 -23.41 -0.77 -19.55
C GLY A 240 -22.00 -1.02 -20.12
N ILE A 241 -20.95 -0.74 -19.33
CA ILE A 241 -19.52 -0.86 -19.71
C ILE A 241 -18.79 -1.92 -18.87
#